data_70a81552d6eeef617c447da8289df8b3
#
_entry.id   70a81552d6eeef617c447da8289df8b3
#
_cell.length_a   1.000
_cell.length_b   1.000
_cell.length_c   1.000
_cell.angle_alpha   90.00
_cell.angle_beta   90.00
_cell.angle_gamma   90.00
#
_symmetry.space_group_name_H-M   'P 1'
#
loop_
_entity.id
_entity.type
_entity.pdbx_description
1 polymer ?
#
loop_
_entity_poly.entity_id
_entity_poly.type
_entity_poly.pdbx_seq_one_letter_code
_entity_poly.pdbx_strand_id
1 'polypeptide(L)'
;DEDEDILVKIQKEIGHKNALSHYSQEIDIGDKHYTSHTSRLIISSQKMVEDLEKFGIVKNKSNILNIKIEDIPEEFFFDFLRGIIDGDGCISFTVGGTCNLTITTSTIMAEILNEKIKLIYGKSKFYLTHRHKEVLENATLQATNKHFIYQILERTYKNANIYLNRKYNKYLDYKQYYETHFKKS
;
A
#
# COMPACT_ATOMS: atom_id res chain seq x y z
N ASP A 1 4.70 -14.71 12.25
CA ASP A 1 4.02 -13.63 11.52
C ASP A 1 4.90 -13.19 10.37
N GLU A 2 4.45 -13.41 9.13
CA GLU A 2 5.29 -13.24 7.93
C GLU A 2 5.66 -11.76 7.68
N ASP A 3 4.85 -10.83 8.18
CA ASP A 3 4.97 -9.39 7.92
C ASP A 3 5.39 -8.58 9.18
N GLU A 4 5.84 -9.22 10.24
CA GLU A 4 6.21 -8.53 11.50
C GLU A 4 7.39 -7.58 11.35
N ASP A 5 8.31 -7.87 10.45
CA ASP A 5 9.51 -7.08 10.23
C ASP A 5 9.23 -5.62 9.83
N ILE A 6 8.12 -5.36 9.13
CA ILE A 6 7.73 -3.98 8.81
C ILE A 6 7.33 -3.19 10.07
N LEU A 7 6.67 -3.83 11.03
CA LEU A 7 6.31 -3.18 12.29
C LEU A 7 7.54 -2.80 13.11
N VAL A 8 8.56 -3.67 13.12
CA VAL A 8 9.85 -3.39 13.76
C VAL A 8 10.57 -2.21 13.10
N LYS A 9 10.57 -2.14 11.76
CA LYS A 9 11.15 -1.01 11.02
C LYS A 9 10.43 0.29 11.33
N ILE A 10 9.08 0.29 11.31
CA ILE A 10 8.26 1.46 11.65
C ILE A 10 8.53 1.88 13.09
N GLN A 11 8.52 0.94 14.04
CA GLN A 11 8.78 1.20 15.45
C GLN A 11 10.14 1.93 15.65
N LYS A 12 11.17 1.43 14.99
CA LYS A 12 12.52 2.02 15.04
C LYS A 12 12.55 3.44 14.48
N GLU A 13 11.91 3.66 13.33
CA GLU A 13 11.88 4.94 12.62
C GLU A 13 11.20 6.04 13.45
N ILE A 14 10.07 5.71 14.08
CA ILE A 14 9.34 6.67 14.94
C ILE A 14 9.91 6.77 16.36
N GLY A 15 10.99 6.03 16.69
CA GLY A 15 11.59 6.03 18.00
C GLY A 15 10.69 5.44 19.11
N HIS A 16 9.72 4.57 18.75
CA HIS A 16 8.80 3.99 19.71
C HIS A 16 9.48 2.88 20.53
N LYS A 17 9.37 2.96 21.88
CA LYS A 17 10.13 2.09 22.79
C LYS A 17 9.36 0.86 23.28
N ASN A 18 8.03 0.84 23.15
CA ASN A 18 7.22 -0.27 23.65
C ASN A 18 7.36 -1.48 22.72
N ALA A 19 7.42 -2.68 23.28
CA ALA A 19 7.45 -3.92 22.52
C ALA A 19 6.21 -4.10 21.66
N LEU A 20 6.35 -4.87 20.57
CA LEU A 20 5.20 -5.33 19.79
C LEU A 20 4.32 -6.23 20.66
N SER A 21 3.02 -6.15 20.45
CA SER A 21 2.06 -7.06 21.07
C SER A 21 1.78 -8.23 20.14
N HIS A 22 1.84 -9.46 20.68
CA HIS A 22 1.52 -10.67 19.92
C HIS A 22 0.21 -11.26 20.43
N TYR A 23 -0.62 -11.70 19.50
CA TYR A 23 -1.91 -12.28 19.77
C TYR A 23 -2.11 -13.53 18.91
N SER A 24 -2.59 -14.60 19.52
CA SER A 24 -2.94 -15.84 18.82
C SER A 24 -4.42 -16.13 19.02
N GLN A 25 -5.11 -16.50 17.96
CA GLN A 25 -6.52 -16.84 17.96
C GLN A 25 -6.75 -18.13 17.18
N GLU A 26 -7.52 -19.04 17.76
CA GLU A 26 -8.02 -20.22 17.07
C GLU A 26 -9.21 -19.83 16.19
N ILE A 27 -9.21 -20.28 14.94
CA ILE A 27 -10.24 -19.96 13.94
C ILE A 27 -10.67 -21.25 13.26
N ASP A 28 -11.97 -21.52 13.26
CA ASP A 28 -12.58 -22.62 12.53
C ASP A 28 -13.14 -22.12 11.19
N ILE A 29 -12.72 -22.73 10.10
CA ILE A 29 -13.24 -22.46 8.75
C ILE A 29 -13.72 -23.78 8.16
N GLY A 30 -15.03 -23.99 8.17
CA GLY A 30 -15.63 -25.30 7.85
C GLY A 30 -15.11 -26.37 8.79
N ASP A 31 -14.57 -27.48 8.27
CA ASP A 31 -14.02 -28.59 9.06
C ASP A 31 -12.54 -28.42 9.41
N LYS A 32 -11.95 -27.27 9.13
CA LYS A 32 -10.53 -27.01 9.35
C LYS A 32 -10.31 -26.03 10.49
N HIS A 33 -9.38 -26.40 11.37
CA HIS A 33 -8.95 -25.62 12.52
C HIS A 33 -7.61 -24.93 12.19
N TYR A 34 -7.51 -23.61 12.43
CA TYR A 34 -6.32 -22.80 12.18
C TYR A 34 -5.97 -21.95 13.39
N THR A 35 -4.68 -21.81 13.67
CA THR A 35 -4.19 -20.81 14.60
C THR A 35 -3.74 -19.58 13.83
N SER A 36 -4.38 -18.44 14.06
CA SER A 36 -3.97 -17.15 13.49
C SER A 36 -3.05 -16.43 14.47
N HIS A 37 -1.89 -16.00 14.00
CA HIS A 37 -0.95 -15.19 14.76
C HIS A 37 -0.96 -13.75 14.24
N THR A 38 -1.10 -12.77 15.13
CA THR A 38 -1.15 -11.35 14.78
C THR A 38 -0.15 -10.57 15.63
N SER A 39 0.68 -9.77 14.99
CA SER A 39 1.56 -8.81 15.65
C SER A 39 1.00 -7.40 15.49
N ARG A 40 1.11 -6.58 16.55
CA ARG A 40 0.58 -5.22 16.60
C ARG A 40 1.61 -4.26 17.14
N LEU A 41 1.77 -3.13 16.45
CA LEU A 41 2.44 -1.94 16.96
C LEU A 41 1.36 -0.98 17.49
N ILE A 42 1.37 -0.74 18.79
CA ILE A 42 0.40 0.15 19.45
C ILE A 42 1.13 1.44 19.84
N ILE A 43 0.72 2.55 19.26
CA ILE A 43 1.30 3.87 19.50
C ILE A 43 0.27 4.73 20.22
N SER A 44 0.56 5.08 21.47
CA SER A 44 -0.29 5.98 22.29
C SER A 44 0.32 7.37 22.29
N SER A 45 -0.11 8.21 21.34
CA SER A 45 0.35 9.59 21.20
C SER A 45 -0.80 10.51 20.79
N GLN A 46 -1.24 11.36 21.74
CA GLN A 46 -2.27 12.35 21.48
C GLN A 46 -1.83 13.32 20.35
N LYS A 47 -0.57 13.76 20.39
CA LYS A 47 -0.02 14.63 19.35
C LYS A 47 -0.07 14.00 17.97
N MET A 48 0.27 12.71 17.83
CA MET A 48 0.21 12.00 16.56
C MET A 48 -1.23 11.90 16.04
N VAL A 49 -2.21 11.66 16.92
CA VAL A 49 -3.63 11.66 16.56
C VAL A 49 -4.03 13.02 16.02
N GLU A 50 -3.72 14.11 16.73
CA GLU A 50 -4.04 15.49 16.32
C GLU A 50 -3.36 15.86 14.99
N ASP A 51 -2.11 15.41 14.77
CA ASP A 51 -1.41 15.66 13.51
C ASP A 51 -2.03 14.86 12.35
N LEU A 52 -2.44 13.61 12.57
CA LEU A 52 -3.13 12.79 11.57
C LEU A 52 -4.52 13.33 11.21
N GLU A 53 -5.24 13.89 12.20
CA GLU A 53 -6.55 14.53 11.99
C GLU A 53 -6.45 15.75 11.06
N LYS A 54 -5.34 16.50 11.08
CA LYS A 54 -5.07 17.61 10.15
C LYS A 54 -4.97 17.14 8.71
N PHE A 55 -4.55 15.89 8.49
CA PHE A 55 -4.51 15.23 7.18
C PHE A 55 -5.80 14.47 6.84
N GLY A 56 -6.89 14.68 7.60
CA GLY A 56 -8.17 14.01 7.36
C GLY A 56 -8.21 12.54 7.79
N ILE A 57 -7.20 12.06 8.53
CA ILE A 57 -7.17 10.71 9.08
C ILE A 57 -7.83 10.73 10.45
N VAL A 58 -9.12 10.42 10.49
CA VAL A 58 -9.94 10.46 11.70
C VAL A 58 -10.32 9.07 12.20
N LYS A 59 -10.77 8.98 13.45
CA LYS A 59 -11.30 7.74 14.04
C LYS A 59 -12.52 7.26 13.25
N ASN A 60 -12.63 5.93 13.03
CA ASN A 60 -13.70 5.30 12.23
C ASN A 60 -13.72 5.75 10.75
N LYS A 61 -12.56 5.98 10.17
CA LYS A 61 -12.32 6.58 8.85
C LYS A 61 -12.88 5.83 7.64
N SER A 62 -13.38 4.62 7.76
CA SER A 62 -13.78 3.78 6.61
C SER A 62 -14.81 4.45 5.70
N ASN A 63 -15.60 5.41 6.22
CA ASN A 63 -16.59 6.16 5.45
C ASN A 63 -16.41 7.69 5.49
N ILE A 64 -15.36 8.20 6.17
CA ILE A 64 -15.18 9.64 6.42
C ILE A 64 -13.73 10.05 6.11
N LEU A 65 -13.12 9.42 5.12
CA LEU A 65 -11.78 9.82 4.72
C LEU A 65 -11.87 11.19 4.04
N ASN A 66 -11.30 12.22 4.66
CA ASN A 66 -11.30 13.58 4.13
C ASN A 66 -9.87 14.05 3.76
N ILE A 67 -9.05 13.13 3.27
CA ILE A 67 -7.74 13.46 2.75
C ILE A 67 -7.93 14.19 1.43
N LYS A 68 -7.28 15.34 1.29
CA LYS A 68 -7.20 16.06 0.02
C LYS A 68 -5.86 15.77 -0.65
N ILE A 69 -5.86 15.83 -1.97
CA ILE A 69 -4.64 15.58 -2.75
C ILE A 69 -3.52 16.59 -2.43
N GLU A 70 -3.90 17.82 -2.07
CA GLU A 70 -3.00 18.90 -1.70
C GLU A 70 -2.32 18.67 -0.35
N ASP A 71 -2.97 17.89 0.55
CA ASP A 71 -2.46 17.60 1.89
C ASP A 71 -1.26 16.63 1.84
N ILE A 72 -1.02 15.96 0.70
CA ILE A 72 0.11 15.06 0.50
C ILE A 72 1.20 15.83 -0.26
N PRO A 73 2.30 16.25 0.40
CA PRO A 73 3.41 16.90 -0.27
C PRO A 73 3.95 16.04 -1.40
N GLU A 74 4.30 16.63 -2.52
CA GLU A 74 4.71 15.88 -3.71
C GLU A 74 5.95 15.01 -3.44
N GLU A 75 6.86 15.50 -2.62
CA GLU A 75 8.09 14.80 -2.21
C GLU A 75 7.81 13.51 -1.44
N PHE A 76 6.70 13.43 -0.68
CA PHE A 76 6.30 12.24 0.10
C PHE A 76 5.24 11.38 -0.58
N PHE A 77 4.78 11.77 -1.77
CA PHE A 77 3.69 11.04 -2.44
C PHE A 77 4.03 9.56 -2.68
N PHE A 78 5.25 9.23 -3.10
CA PHE A 78 5.63 7.85 -3.37
C PHE A 78 5.85 7.04 -2.08
N ASP A 79 6.21 7.68 -0.98
CA ASP A 79 6.24 7.04 0.34
C ASP A 79 4.83 6.74 0.85
N PHE A 80 3.90 7.68 0.66
CA PHE A 80 2.48 7.46 0.94
C PHE A 80 1.90 6.34 0.07
N LEU A 81 2.16 6.38 -1.25
CA LEU A 81 1.72 5.33 -2.19
C LEU A 81 2.30 3.96 -1.82
N ARG A 82 3.55 3.89 -1.33
CA ARG A 82 4.14 2.65 -0.82
C ARG A 82 3.35 2.09 0.35
N GLY A 83 2.99 2.93 1.34
CA GLY A 83 2.16 2.50 2.45
C GLY A 83 0.82 1.91 2.01
N ILE A 84 0.17 2.53 1.01
CA ILE A 84 -1.08 2.01 0.43
C ILE A 84 -0.83 0.71 -0.34
N ILE A 85 0.22 0.61 -1.15
CA ILE A 85 0.54 -0.63 -1.88
C ILE A 85 0.90 -1.74 -0.88
N ASP A 86 1.68 -1.46 0.15
CA ASP A 86 2.08 -2.44 1.14
C ASP A 86 0.87 -2.94 1.96
N GLY A 87 -0.06 -2.07 2.35
CA GLY A 87 -1.30 -2.44 3.05
C GLY A 87 -2.29 -3.15 2.13
N ASP A 88 -2.79 -2.45 1.13
CA ASP A 88 -3.98 -2.82 0.35
C ASP A 88 -3.69 -3.21 -1.10
N GLY A 89 -2.43 -3.10 -1.55
CA GLY A 89 -2.05 -3.40 -2.92
C GLY A 89 -1.71 -4.87 -3.16
N CYS A 90 -1.73 -5.26 -4.43
CA CYS A 90 -1.24 -6.55 -4.90
C CYS A 90 -0.33 -6.34 -6.12
N ILE A 91 0.89 -6.86 -6.02
CA ILE A 91 1.83 -6.95 -7.14
C ILE A 91 1.86 -8.41 -7.57
N SER A 92 1.33 -8.69 -8.76
CA SER A 92 1.33 -10.02 -9.36
C SER A 92 2.28 -10.02 -10.56
N PHE A 93 3.29 -10.88 -10.51
CA PHE A 93 4.25 -11.05 -11.58
C PHE A 93 4.42 -12.54 -11.88
N THR A 94 4.33 -12.90 -13.16
CA THR A 94 4.46 -14.27 -13.64
C THR A 94 5.77 -14.47 -14.39
N VAL A 95 6.26 -15.70 -14.44
CA VAL A 95 7.47 -16.08 -15.20
C VAL A 95 7.35 -15.72 -16.70
N GLY A 96 6.13 -15.69 -17.24
CA GLY A 96 5.85 -15.25 -18.63
C GLY A 96 5.88 -13.73 -18.84
N GLY A 97 6.26 -12.94 -17.80
CA GLY A 97 6.44 -11.49 -17.91
C GLY A 97 5.17 -10.65 -17.77
N THR A 98 4.04 -11.27 -17.43
CA THR A 98 2.82 -10.52 -17.13
C THR A 98 2.92 -9.92 -15.74
N CYS A 99 2.78 -8.60 -15.63
CA CYS A 99 2.71 -7.89 -14.36
C CYS A 99 1.39 -7.14 -14.24
N ASN A 100 0.78 -7.24 -13.07
CA ASN A 100 -0.39 -6.46 -12.68
C ASN A 100 -0.11 -5.77 -11.34
N LEU A 101 -0.45 -4.50 -11.26
CA LEU A 101 -0.51 -3.74 -10.02
C LEU A 101 -1.97 -3.40 -9.73
N THR A 102 -2.47 -3.87 -8.60
CA THR A 102 -3.86 -3.66 -8.18
C THR A 102 -3.89 -3.07 -6.78
N ILE A 103 -4.70 -2.04 -6.56
CA ILE A 103 -4.92 -1.40 -5.26
C ILE A 103 -6.43 -1.35 -5.04
N THR A 104 -6.93 -2.01 -3.98
CA THR A 104 -8.35 -1.98 -3.60
C THR A 104 -8.48 -1.17 -2.32
N THR A 105 -9.17 -0.03 -2.39
CA THR A 105 -9.30 0.92 -1.28
C THR A 105 -10.66 1.63 -1.34
N SER A 106 -10.90 2.62 -0.49
CA SER A 106 -12.13 3.43 -0.61
C SER A 106 -12.16 4.18 -1.94
N THR A 107 -13.35 4.44 -2.46
CA THR A 107 -13.54 5.18 -3.72
C THR A 107 -12.81 6.53 -3.69
N ILE A 108 -12.94 7.28 -2.60
CA ILE A 108 -12.27 8.58 -2.42
C ILE A 108 -10.75 8.44 -2.54
N MET A 109 -10.16 7.47 -1.85
CA MET A 109 -8.70 7.25 -1.90
C MET A 109 -8.26 6.83 -3.29
N ALA A 110 -8.99 5.94 -3.96
CA ALA A 110 -8.66 5.50 -5.32
C ALA A 110 -8.68 6.68 -6.32
N GLU A 111 -9.66 7.57 -6.21
CA GLU A 111 -9.74 8.78 -7.03
C GLU A 111 -8.57 9.73 -6.74
N ILE A 112 -8.26 10.00 -5.48
CA ILE A 112 -7.12 10.85 -5.07
C ILE A 112 -5.81 10.30 -5.65
N LEU A 113 -5.53 9.01 -5.50
CA LEU A 113 -4.33 8.38 -6.05
C LEU A 113 -4.27 8.49 -7.57
N ASN A 114 -5.39 8.23 -8.25
CA ASN A 114 -5.45 8.30 -9.70
C ASN A 114 -5.22 9.72 -10.23
N GLU A 115 -5.82 10.74 -9.60
CA GLU A 115 -5.61 12.15 -9.96
C GLU A 115 -4.17 12.60 -9.70
N LYS A 116 -3.58 12.25 -8.55
CA LYS A 116 -2.17 12.58 -8.28
C LYS A 116 -1.22 11.95 -9.30
N ILE A 117 -1.47 10.72 -9.70
CA ILE A 117 -0.72 10.05 -10.76
C ILE A 117 -0.89 10.77 -12.10
N LYS A 118 -2.09 11.24 -12.43
CA LYS A 118 -2.33 12.05 -13.64
C LYS A 118 -1.55 13.35 -13.60
N LEU A 119 -1.52 14.05 -12.47
CA LEU A 119 -0.74 15.28 -12.30
C LEU A 119 0.76 15.04 -12.51
N ILE A 120 1.32 13.95 -11.97
CA ILE A 120 2.75 13.65 -12.04
C ILE A 120 3.18 13.18 -13.45
N TYR A 121 2.35 12.38 -14.12
CA TYR A 121 2.71 11.73 -15.40
C TYR A 121 1.97 12.29 -16.61
N GLY A 122 1.14 13.32 -16.43
CA GLY A 122 0.26 13.87 -17.48
C GLY A 122 -0.93 12.98 -17.80
N LYS A 123 -0.86 11.70 -17.46
CA LYS A 123 -1.96 10.71 -17.60
C LYS A 123 -1.77 9.56 -16.64
N SER A 124 -2.86 8.95 -16.18
CA SER A 124 -2.83 7.68 -15.48
C SER A 124 -3.13 6.53 -16.45
N LYS A 125 -2.52 5.37 -16.21
CA LYS A 125 -2.86 4.11 -16.87
C LYS A 125 -3.45 3.11 -15.88
N PHE A 126 -3.99 3.58 -14.77
CA PHE A 126 -4.86 2.80 -13.94
C PHE A 126 -6.27 2.77 -14.51
N TYR A 127 -6.86 1.58 -14.52
CA TYR A 127 -8.29 1.38 -14.73
C TYR A 127 -8.95 1.45 -13.36
N LEU A 128 -9.87 2.40 -13.18
CA LEU A 128 -10.65 2.57 -11.96
C LEU A 128 -11.96 1.82 -12.10
N THR A 129 -12.20 0.86 -11.22
CA THR A 129 -13.46 0.09 -11.16
C THR A 129 -14.11 0.29 -9.80
N HIS A 130 -15.35 0.77 -9.80
CA HIS A 130 -16.14 0.94 -8.58
C HIS A 130 -16.84 -0.39 -8.23
N ARG A 131 -16.76 -0.77 -6.97
CA ARG A 131 -17.50 -1.92 -6.43
C ARG A 131 -18.57 -1.42 -5.48
N HIS A 132 -19.81 -1.43 -5.93
CA HIS A 132 -20.95 -1.13 -5.07
C HIS A 132 -21.26 -2.35 -4.20
N LYS A 133 -21.02 -2.23 -2.90
CA LYS A 133 -21.63 -3.08 -1.87
C LYS A 133 -22.49 -2.17 -1.00
N GLU A 134 -23.60 -2.69 -0.51
CA GLU A 134 -24.67 -1.95 0.18
C GLU A 134 -24.22 -1.06 1.37
N VAL A 135 -22.99 -1.20 1.86
CA VAL A 135 -22.49 -0.48 3.07
C VAL A 135 -21.14 0.21 2.87
N LEU A 136 -20.31 -0.19 1.90
CA LEU A 136 -18.97 0.37 1.69
C LEU A 136 -18.69 0.58 0.21
N GLU A 137 -18.47 1.84 -0.18
CA GLU A 137 -18.00 2.17 -1.52
C GLU A 137 -16.49 1.93 -1.62
N ASN A 138 -16.13 0.79 -2.18
CA ASN A 138 -14.74 0.45 -2.51
C ASN A 138 -14.52 0.57 -4.01
N ALA A 139 -13.32 0.98 -4.38
CA ALA A 139 -12.86 0.98 -5.75
C ALA A 139 -11.53 0.25 -5.89
N THR A 140 -11.28 -0.21 -7.09
CA THR A 140 -10.03 -0.88 -7.44
C THR A 140 -9.33 -0.10 -8.54
N LEU A 141 -8.09 0.27 -8.31
CA LEU A 141 -7.14 0.74 -9.32
C LEU A 141 -6.36 -0.46 -9.83
N GLN A 142 -6.39 -0.71 -11.13
CA GLN A 142 -5.64 -1.79 -11.77
C GLN A 142 -4.79 -1.25 -12.92
N ALA A 143 -3.53 -1.59 -12.94
CA ALA A 143 -2.62 -1.33 -14.05
C ALA A 143 -2.06 -2.63 -14.61
N THR A 144 -2.03 -2.73 -15.95
CA THR A 144 -1.46 -3.85 -16.71
C THR A 144 -0.36 -3.38 -17.67
N ASN A 145 -0.21 -2.07 -17.85
CA ASN A 145 0.82 -1.54 -18.73
C ASN A 145 2.20 -1.66 -18.10
N LYS A 146 3.05 -2.49 -18.67
CA LYS A 146 4.37 -2.84 -18.16
C LYS A 146 5.28 -1.64 -17.89
N HIS A 147 5.35 -0.66 -18.79
CA HIS A 147 6.21 0.51 -18.61
C HIS A 147 5.71 1.41 -17.48
N PHE A 148 4.40 1.57 -17.38
CA PHE A 148 3.79 2.36 -16.32
C PHE A 148 3.96 1.70 -14.96
N ILE A 149 3.75 0.38 -14.84
CA ILE A 149 3.95 -0.37 -13.59
C ILE A 149 5.43 -0.25 -13.17
N TYR A 150 6.38 -0.43 -14.09
CA TYR A 150 7.79 -0.26 -13.78
C TYR A 150 8.10 1.12 -13.22
N GLN A 151 7.61 2.21 -13.86
CA GLN A 151 7.80 3.57 -13.39
C GLN A 151 7.22 3.82 -12.00
N ILE A 152 6.00 3.32 -11.74
CA ILE A 152 5.37 3.45 -10.43
C ILE A 152 6.18 2.71 -9.37
N LEU A 153 6.47 1.41 -9.58
CA LEU A 153 7.17 0.59 -8.59
C LEU A 153 8.61 1.06 -8.35
N GLU A 154 9.31 1.50 -9.40
CA GLU A 154 10.68 2.04 -9.27
C GLU A 154 10.69 3.31 -8.39
N ARG A 155 9.75 4.24 -8.59
CA ARG A 155 9.66 5.44 -7.73
C ARG A 155 9.19 5.12 -6.32
N THR A 156 8.38 4.08 -6.15
CA THR A 156 7.83 3.66 -4.86
C THR A 156 8.87 2.94 -4.00
N TYR A 157 9.73 2.10 -4.62
CA TYR A 157 10.56 1.15 -3.84
C TYR A 157 12.07 1.36 -3.96
N LYS A 158 12.60 2.01 -5.00
CA LYS A 158 14.05 2.06 -5.28
C LYS A 158 14.91 2.48 -4.09
N ASN A 159 14.50 3.49 -3.35
CA ASN A 159 15.26 4.04 -2.22
C ASN A 159 14.49 3.85 -0.88
N ALA A 160 13.55 2.92 -0.84
CA ALA A 160 12.73 2.70 0.34
C ALA A 160 13.52 1.97 1.44
N ASN A 161 13.41 2.44 2.68
CA ASN A 161 13.97 1.80 3.87
C ASN A 161 12.92 0.98 4.64
N ILE A 162 11.65 1.40 4.55
CA ILE A 162 10.51 0.74 5.18
C ILE A 162 9.58 0.25 4.09
N TYR A 163 9.39 -1.05 4.02
CA TYR A 163 8.56 -1.74 3.03
C TYR A 163 8.21 -3.14 3.50
N LEU A 164 7.15 -3.68 2.93
CA LEU A 164 6.75 -5.07 3.12
C LEU A 164 7.60 -5.99 2.24
N ASN A 165 8.43 -6.85 2.85
CA ASN A 165 9.45 -7.64 2.16
C ASN A 165 8.89 -8.46 0.99
N ARG A 166 7.73 -9.13 1.15
CA ARG A 166 7.12 -9.92 0.09
C ARG A 166 6.74 -9.09 -1.15
N LYS A 167 6.36 -7.81 -0.98
CA LYS A 167 6.03 -6.91 -2.09
C LYS A 167 7.27 -6.27 -2.71
N TYR A 168 8.23 -5.93 -1.87
CA TYR A 168 9.54 -5.46 -2.34
C TYR A 168 10.25 -6.51 -3.21
N ASN A 169 10.22 -7.79 -2.80
CA ASN A 169 10.78 -8.88 -3.59
C ASN A 169 10.06 -9.03 -4.95
N LYS A 170 8.73 -8.88 -5.00
CA LYS A 170 7.98 -8.86 -6.27
C LYS A 170 8.38 -7.70 -7.18
N TYR A 171 8.65 -6.53 -6.59
CA TYR A 171 9.20 -5.40 -7.35
C TYR A 171 10.59 -5.74 -7.91
N LEU A 172 11.51 -6.33 -7.13
CA LEU A 172 12.86 -6.71 -7.58
C LEU A 172 12.80 -7.73 -8.71
N ASP A 173 11.98 -8.78 -8.59
CA ASP A 173 11.78 -9.79 -9.63
C ASP A 173 11.30 -9.13 -10.93
N TYR A 174 10.30 -8.26 -10.81
CA TYR A 174 9.76 -7.54 -11.97
C TYR A 174 10.77 -6.56 -12.57
N LYS A 175 11.51 -5.83 -11.74
CA LYS A 175 12.57 -4.91 -12.18
C LYS A 175 13.63 -5.65 -13.00
N GLN A 176 14.14 -6.76 -12.49
CA GLN A 176 15.13 -7.57 -13.20
C GLN A 176 14.62 -8.04 -14.57
N TYR A 177 13.38 -8.54 -14.61
CA TYR A 177 12.76 -8.95 -15.87
C TYR A 177 12.61 -7.77 -16.84
N TYR A 178 12.10 -6.63 -16.34
CA TYR A 178 11.84 -5.45 -17.16
C TYR A 178 13.15 -4.88 -17.75
N GLU A 179 14.19 -4.75 -16.95
CA GLU A 179 15.48 -4.22 -17.39
C GLU A 179 16.16 -5.15 -18.41
N THR A 180 16.02 -6.45 -18.26
CA THR A 180 16.56 -7.43 -19.22
C THR A 180 15.84 -7.41 -20.58
N HIS A 181 14.51 -7.20 -20.58
CA HIS A 181 13.72 -7.39 -21.80
C HIS A 181 13.30 -6.09 -22.49
N PHE A 182 13.26 -4.96 -21.77
CA PHE A 182 12.69 -3.70 -22.28
C PHE A 182 13.60 -2.47 -22.13
N LYS A 183 14.61 -2.52 -21.27
CA LYS A 183 15.63 -1.47 -21.17
C LYS A 183 16.75 -1.84 -22.12
N LYS A 184 16.64 -1.43 -23.38
CA LYS A 184 17.80 -1.47 -24.27
C LYS A 184 18.80 -0.43 -23.80
N SER A 185 20.08 -0.86 -23.69
CA SER A 185 21.26 -0.06 -23.40
C SER A 185 21.32 1.17 -24.31
#